data_ece5e6033a061e0110b240bb977d6f08
#
_entry.id   ece5e6033a061e0110b240bb977d6f08
#
_cell.length_a   1.000
_cell.length_b   1.000
_cell.length_c   1.000
_cell.angle_alpha   90.00
_cell.angle_beta   90.00
_cell.angle_gamma   90.00
#
_symmetry.space_group_name_H-M   'P 1'
#
loop_
_entity.id
_entity.type
_entity.pdbx_description
1 polymer ?
#
loop_
_entity_poly.entity_id
_entity_poly.type
_entity_poly.pdbx_seq_one_letter_code
_entity_poly.pdbx_strand_id
1 'polypeptide(L)'
;MNLRFAVAIIIAVSLSACATTQTSKDNSVLNNLLVVTPQAPDSRYQLEIAKLNEILTSQMELEDKSYAELLYRRGSLYDALGLTTLARIDMNHAIEYNPRLTGAYYHLAIQYTAIGEFAYAYELYDAVLELEPEHEYARLSRGINAYYDGSIKYAIDDLHGHMQLQPGDPYRTLWLYLAEVEHDAEAARLALAQRRVQHGNEAWGWKLIDLLLGVVSEQTFLTKLAVQDLAEDETLVERMCETYFYLGKQKQLEGDFKAAAVYFRMAMNTNVHLFVEHRFANVELERTEQALARESDTN
;
A
#
# COMPACT_ATOMS: atom_id res chain seq x y z
N MET A 1 -80.34 5.69 49.83
CA MET A 1 -80.26 5.64 48.37
C MET A 1 -78.84 6.15 48.04
N ASN A 2 -77.89 5.22 47.99
CA ASN A 2 -76.43 5.55 47.95
C ASN A 2 -75.83 5.24 46.56
N LEU A 3 -75.43 6.28 45.93
CA LEU A 3 -74.76 6.20 44.64
C LEU A 3 -73.23 6.07 44.85
N ARG A 4 -72.67 4.93 44.50
CA ARG A 4 -71.24 4.68 44.57
C ARG A 4 -70.58 5.07 43.24
N PHE A 5 -69.78 6.11 43.25
CA PHE A 5 -68.85 6.45 42.12
C PHE A 5 -67.61 5.54 42.16
N ALA A 6 -67.44 4.79 41.11
CA ALA A 6 -66.19 4.07 40.86
C ALA A 6 -65.30 4.96 40.03
N VAL A 7 -64.11 5.33 40.60
CA VAL A 7 -63.10 6.05 39.92
C VAL A 7 -62.11 5.01 39.27
N ALA A 8 -62.10 4.92 37.98
CA ALA A 8 -61.11 4.13 37.24
C ALA A 8 -59.84 4.96 37.02
N ILE A 9 -58.74 4.57 37.67
CA ILE A 9 -57.42 5.15 37.45
C ILE A 9 -56.79 4.44 36.23
N ILE A 10 -56.69 5.15 35.13
CA ILE A 10 -55.94 4.70 33.96
C ILE A 10 -54.47 5.05 34.19
N ILE A 11 -53.63 4.05 34.48
CA ILE A 11 -52.15 4.19 34.51
C ILE A 11 -51.63 4.13 33.07
N ALA A 12 -51.29 5.28 32.52
CA ALA A 12 -50.57 5.36 31.26
C ALA A 12 -49.11 5.02 31.50
N VAL A 13 -48.66 3.81 31.16
CA VAL A 13 -47.28 3.42 31.13
C VAL A 13 -46.65 4.02 29.87
N SER A 14 -45.93 5.13 30.01
CA SER A 14 -45.10 5.69 28.95
C SER A 14 -43.85 4.82 28.78
N LEU A 15 -43.87 3.95 27.76
CA LEU A 15 -42.66 3.30 27.24
C LEU A 15 -41.77 4.37 26.61
N SER A 16 -40.83 4.89 27.40
CA SER A 16 -39.68 5.63 26.86
C SER A 16 -38.79 4.62 26.13
N ALA A 17 -39.03 4.41 24.85
CA ALA A 17 -38.07 3.78 23.96
C ALA A 17 -36.87 4.72 23.85
N CYS A 18 -35.81 4.44 24.61
CA CYS A 18 -34.50 4.96 24.30
C CYS A 18 -34.09 4.38 22.93
N ALA A 19 -34.43 5.11 21.87
CA ALA A 19 -33.75 4.94 20.60
C ALA A 19 -32.32 5.41 20.84
N THR A 20 -31.41 4.48 21.17
CA THR A 20 -29.98 4.68 20.98
C THR A 20 -29.80 4.89 19.49
N THR A 21 -29.69 6.14 19.09
CA THR A 21 -29.11 6.51 17.80
C THR A 21 -27.69 5.97 17.82
N GLN A 22 -27.51 4.73 17.38
CA GLN A 22 -26.25 4.27 16.84
C GLN A 22 -25.99 5.16 15.63
N THR A 23 -25.36 6.30 15.86
CA THR A 23 -24.72 7.07 14.80
C THR A 23 -23.68 6.12 14.20
N SER A 24 -24.05 5.56 13.06
CA SER A 24 -23.18 4.66 12.32
C SER A 24 -21.89 5.42 12.01
N LYS A 25 -20.79 5.06 12.65
CA LYS A 25 -19.44 5.45 12.23
C LYS A 25 -19.19 5.06 10.75
N ASP A 26 -19.95 4.12 10.23
CA ASP A 26 -19.86 3.58 8.88
C ASP A 26 -20.03 4.61 7.75
N ASN A 27 -20.73 5.73 7.98
CA ASN A 27 -20.95 6.74 6.94
C ASN A 27 -19.91 7.87 6.92
N SER A 28 -19.03 7.99 7.92
CA SER A 28 -18.11 9.12 8.02
C SER A 28 -17.01 9.07 6.97
N VAL A 29 -16.51 7.91 6.63
CA VAL A 29 -15.45 7.73 5.64
C VAL A 29 -15.95 8.05 4.23
N LEU A 30 -17.12 7.52 3.86
CA LEU A 30 -17.70 7.73 2.52
C LEU A 30 -18.03 9.20 2.22
N ASN A 31 -18.32 9.99 3.25
CA ASN A 31 -18.64 11.41 3.09
C ASN A 31 -17.42 12.30 2.81
N ASN A 32 -16.22 11.81 3.06
CA ASN A 32 -14.96 12.57 2.92
C ASN A 32 -14.04 12.05 1.80
N LEU A 33 -14.49 11.03 1.04
CA LEU A 33 -13.67 10.48 -0.04
C LEU A 33 -13.49 11.47 -1.19
N LEU A 34 -12.24 11.76 -1.54
CA LEU A 34 -11.87 12.47 -2.75
C LEU A 34 -11.69 11.46 -3.89
N VAL A 35 -12.74 11.25 -4.68
CA VAL A 35 -12.68 10.31 -5.81
C VAL A 35 -11.88 10.94 -6.96
N VAL A 36 -10.91 10.21 -7.47
CA VAL A 36 -10.08 10.61 -8.62
C VAL A 36 -10.35 9.69 -9.81
N THR A 37 -10.09 10.20 -11.01
CA THR A 37 -10.11 9.36 -12.21
C THR A 37 -8.90 8.43 -12.19
N PRO A 38 -9.08 7.10 -12.35
CA PRO A 38 -7.97 6.17 -12.40
C PRO A 38 -6.98 6.52 -13.51
N GLN A 39 -5.71 6.21 -13.29
CA GLN A 39 -4.67 6.38 -14.29
C GLN A 39 -4.99 5.52 -15.52
N ALA A 40 -5.02 6.15 -16.69
CA ALA A 40 -5.21 5.43 -17.94
C ALA A 40 -3.92 4.66 -18.30
N PRO A 41 -4.04 3.44 -18.87
CA PRO A 41 -2.88 2.72 -19.36
C PRO A 41 -2.13 3.52 -20.43
N ASP A 42 -0.80 3.62 -20.30
CA ASP A 42 0.01 4.33 -21.30
C ASP A 42 0.05 3.53 -22.62
N SER A 43 -0.50 4.13 -23.67
CA SER A 43 -0.54 3.53 -25.01
C SER A 43 0.87 3.26 -25.57
N ARG A 44 1.90 4.00 -25.12
CA ARG A 44 3.29 3.78 -25.51
C ARG A 44 3.77 2.41 -25.03
N TYR A 45 3.38 1.97 -23.83
CA TYR A 45 3.72 0.64 -23.31
C TYR A 45 3.09 -0.47 -24.15
N GLN A 46 1.83 -0.31 -24.54
CA GLN A 46 1.14 -1.28 -25.41
C GLN A 46 1.82 -1.40 -26.78
N LEU A 47 2.20 -0.26 -27.38
CA LEU A 47 2.91 -0.25 -28.66
C LEU A 47 4.30 -0.90 -28.54
N GLU A 48 5.02 -0.64 -27.46
CA GLU A 48 6.33 -1.22 -27.23
C GLU A 48 6.25 -2.74 -26.99
N ILE A 49 5.26 -3.20 -26.23
CA ILE A 49 4.97 -4.64 -26.06
C ILE A 49 4.73 -5.30 -27.42
N ALA A 50 3.94 -4.67 -28.31
CA ALA A 50 3.68 -5.20 -29.63
C ALA A 50 4.98 -5.36 -30.45
N LYS A 51 5.88 -4.37 -30.42
CA LYS A 51 7.20 -4.44 -31.08
C LYS A 51 8.09 -5.53 -30.48
N LEU A 52 8.13 -5.65 -29.15
CA LEU A 52 8.89 -6.68 -28.46
C LEU A 52 8.35 -8.09 -28.81
N ASN A 53 7.03 -8.25 -28.92
CA ASN A 53 6.42 -9.50 -29.37
C ASN A 53 6.87 -9.87 -30.78
N GLU A 54 6.89 -8.91 -31.71
CA GLU A 54 7.36 -9.14 -33.07
C GLU A 54 8.82 -9.62 -33.10
N ILE A 55 9.72 -8.96 -32.32
CA ILE A 55 11.13 -9.34 -32.25
C ILE A 55 11.29 -10.73 -31.61
N LEU A 56 10.65 -10.98 -30.46
CA LEU A 56 10.80 -12.23 -29.70
C LEU A 56 10.20 -13.44 -30.41
N THR A 57 9.25 -13.24 -31.34
CA THR A 57 8.64 -14.31 -32.17
C THR A 57 9.27 -14.42 -33.54
N SER A 58 10.16 -13.50 -33.91
CA SER A 58 10.88 -13.56 -35.18
C SER A 58 11.85 -14.74 -35.22
N GLN A 59 12.22 -15.17 -36.43
CA GLN A 59 13.27 -16.20 -36.65
C GLN A 59 14.69 -15.63 -36.50
N MET A 60 14.84 -14.46 -35.92
CA MET A 60 16.16 -13.84 -35.74
C MET A 60 16.94 -14.57 -34.63
N GLU A 61 18.15 -15.01 -34.93
CA GLU A 61 19.07 -15.55 -33.93
C GLU A 61 19.56 -14.40 -33.04
N LEU A 62 19.18 -14.44 -31.78
CA LEU A 62 19.62 -13.50 -30.74
C LEU A 62 20.57 -14.21 -29.78
N GLU A 63 21.58 -13.49 -29.33
CA GLU A 63 22.38 -13.97 -28.19
C GLU A 63 21.54 -14.06 -26.93
N ASP A 64 21.78 -15.06 -26.08
CA ASP A 64 21.02 -15.32 -24.85
C ASP A 64 20.84 -14.06 -23.97
N LYS A 65 21.91 -13.27 -23.80
CA LYS A 65 21.82 -12.02 -23.04
C LYS A 65 20.87 -11.00 -23.66
N SER A 66 20.90 -10.85 -24.98
CA SER A 66 20.02 -9.92 -25.69
C SER A 66 18.57 -10.39 -25.62
N TYR A 67 18.36 -11.69 -25.72
CA TYR A 67 17.03 -12.28 -25.59
C TYR A 67 16.48 -12.06 -24.17
N ALA A 68 17.30 -12.27 -23.13
CA ALA A 68 16.96 -12.00 -21.73
C ALA A 68 16.58 -10.55 -21.50
N GLU A 69 17.32 -9.60 -22.05
CA GLU A 69 17.04 -8.16 -21.93
C GLU A 69 15.69 -7.78 -22.57
N LEU A 70 15.36 -8.36 -23.72
CA LEU A 70 14.07 -8.13 -24.39
C LEU A 70 12.89 -8.70 -23.56
N LEU A 71 13.06 -9.89 -22.98
CA LEU A 71 12.07 -10.48 -22.07
C LEU A 71 11.90 -9.62 -20.82
N TYR A 72 13.01 -9.21 -20.18
CA TYR A 72 12.98 -8.34 -19.02
C TYR A 72 12.26 -7.02 -19.31
N ARG A 73 12.56 -6.40 -20.45
CA ARG A 73 11.91 -5.15 -20.86
C ARG A 73 10.42 -5.36 -21.10
N ARG A 74 10.00 -6.44 -21.76
CA ARG A 74 8.57 -6.74 -21.94
C ARG A 74 7.87 -7.06 -20.63
N GLY A 75 8.52 -7.83 -19.76
CA GLY A 75 8.03 -8.11 -18.40
C GLY A 75 7.85 -6.85 -17.56
N SER A 76 8.77 -5.90 -17.63
CA SER A 76 8.65 -4.61 -16.94
C SER A 76 7.47 -3.78 -17.47
N LEU A 77 7.20 -3.81 -18.78
CA LEU A 77 6.04 -3.14 -19.37
C LEU A 77 4.73 -3.83 -18.98
N TYR A 78 4.71 -5.16 -18.89
CA TYR A 78 3.56 -5.89 -18.38
C TYR A 78 3.27 -5.52 -16.92
N ASP A 79 4.31 -5.42 -16.09
CA ASP A 79 4.18 -5.00 -14.69
C ASP A 79 3.60 -3.58 -14.57
N ALA A 80 4.09 -2.64 -15.38
CA ALA A 80 3.59 -1.27 -15.43
C ALA A 80 2.12 -1.16 -15.86
N LEU A 81 1.60 -2.15 -16.59
CA LEU A 81 0.19 -2.26 -16.97
C LEU A 81 -0.64 -3.11 -15.99
N GLY A 82 -0.07 -3.56 -14.87
CA GLY A 82 -0.74 -4.42 -13.90
C GLY A 82 -0.90 -5.88 -14.37
N LEU A 83 -0.26 -6.28 -15.48
CA LEU A 83 -0.31 -7.62 -16.02
C LEU A 83 0.75 -8.53 -15.37
N THR A 84 0.69 -8.63 -14.03
CA THR A 84 1.72 -9.21 -13.17
C THR A 84 2.06 -10.67 -13.50
N THR A 85 1.09 -11.48 -13.91
CA THR A 85 1.34 -12.87 -14.30
C THR A 85 2.20 -12.97 -15.56
N LEU A 86 1.94 -12.14 -16.56
CA LEU A 86 2.76 -12.08 -17.79
C LEU A 86 4.17 -11.56 -17.48
N ALA A 87 4.26 -10.56 -16.60
CA ALA A 87 5.53 -10.05 -16.13
C ALA A 87 6.37 -11.15 -15.47
N ARG A 88 5.79 -11.96 -14.56
CA ARG A 88 6.52 -13.07 -13.91
C ARG A 88 7.02 -14.12 -14.90
N ILE A 89 6.22 -14.45 -15.92
CA ILE A 89 6.63 -15.41 -16.97
C ILE A 89 7.88 -14.87 -17.67
N ASP A 90 7.85 -13.63 -18.13
CA ASP A 90 8.97 -13.03 -18.84
C ASP A 90 10.21 -12.89 -17.96
N MET A 91 10.06 -12.47 -16.69
CA MET A 91 11.18 -12.34 -15.75
C MET A 91 11.84 -13.70 -15.45
N ASN A 92 11.06 -14.78 -15.29
CA ASN A 92 11.60 -16.13 -15.09
C ASN A 92 12.39 -16.58 -16.33
N HIS A 93 11.84 -16.43 -17.52
CA HIS A 93 12.56 -16.77 -18.74
C HIS A 93 13.82 -15.89 -18.91
N ALA A 94 13.75 -14.61 -18.57
CA ALA A 94 14.92 -13.73 -18.63
C ALA A 94 16.09 -14.24 -17.76
N ILE A 95 15.79 -14.74 -16.56
CA ILE A 95 16.80 -15.35 -15.67
C ILE A 95 17.37 -16.65 -16.24
N GLU A 96 16.54 -17.47 -16.91
CA GLU A 96 17.02 -18.70 -17.55
C GLU A 96 18.07 -18.41 -18.64
N TYR A 97 17.90 -17.35 -19.45
CA TYR A 97 18.85 -16.93 -20.47
C TYR A 97 20.01 -16.09 -19.93
N ASN A 98 19.78 -15.30 -18.87
CA ASN A 98 20.83 -14.52 -18.23
C ASN A 98 20.72 -14.58 -16.70
N PRO A 99 21.36 -15.56 -16.04
CA PRO A 99 21.34 -15.73 -14.57
C PRO A 99 21.98 -14.58 -13.78
N ARG A 100 22.53 -13.57 -14.44
CA ARG A 100 23.11 -12.39 -13.80
C ARG A 100 22.27 -11.12 -14.02
N LEU A 101 21.05 -11.25 -14.51
CA LEU A 101 20.16 -10.12 -14.77
C LEU A 101 19.46 -9.69 -13.46
N THR A 102 20.16 -8.89 -12.66
CA THR A 102 19.75 -8.43 -11.32
C THR A 102 18.34 -7.84 -11.30
N GLY A 103 17.99 -7.03 -12.32
CA GLY A 103 16.66 -6.42 -12.41
C GLY A 103 15.52 -7.44 -12.49
N ALA A 104 15.72 -8.58 -13.17
CA ALA A 104 14.68 -9.61 -13.25
C ALA A 104 14.45 -10.29 -11.89
N TYR A 105 15.51 -10.60 -11.13
CA TYR A 105 15.40 -11.10 -9.75
C TYR A 105 14.67 -10.10 -8.86
N TYR A 106 15.02 -8.82 -8.93
CA TYR A 106 14.41 -7.77 -8.14
C TYR A 106 12.91 -7.63 -8.38
N HIS A 107 12.49 -7.57 -9.64
CA HIS A 107 11.06 -7.50 -10.00
C HIS A 107 10.29 -8.75 -9.57
N LEU A 108 10.87 -9.94 -9.77
CA LEU A 108 10.26 -11.19 -9.30
C LEU A 108 10.08 -11.19 -7.79
N ALA A 109 11.10 -10.78 -7.03
CA ALA A 109 11.06 -10.74 -5.58
C ALA A 109 9.90 -9.87 -5.06
N ILE A 110 9.72 -8.68 -5.64
CA ILE A 110 8.59 -7.79 -5.29
C ILE A 110 7.25 -8.47 -5.58
N GLN A 111 7.11 -9.12 -6.73
CA GLN A 111 5.87 -9.78 -7.12
C GLN A 111 5.56 -11.00 -6.25
N TYR A 112 6.58 -11.79 -5.85
CA TYR A 112 6.39 -12.92 -4.94
C TYR A 112 6.05 -12.44 -3.52
N THR A 113 6.64 -11.34 -3.05
CA THR A 113 6.21 -10.68 -1.80
C THR A 113 4.71 -10.34 -1.85
N ALA A 114 4.25 -9.75 -2.96
CA ALA A 114 2.86 -9.32 -3.12
C ALA A 114 1.83 -10.47 -3.17
N ILE A 115 2.26 -11.69 -3.47
CA ILE A 115 1.39 -12.89 -3.44
C ILE A 115 1.62 -13.80 -2.24
N GLY A 116 2.42 -13.35 -1.25
CA GLY A 116 2.65 -14.09 0.00
C GLY A 116 3.69 -15.20 -0.07
N GLU A 117 4.42 -15.34 -1.18
CA GLU A 117 5.52 -16.31 -1.34
C GLU A 117 6.83 -15.77 -0.75
N PHE A 118 6.80 -15.44 0.54
CA PHE A 118 7.83 -14.67 1.23
C PHE A 118 9.20 -15.36 1.24
N ALA A 119 9.23 -16.69 1.48
CA ALA A 119 10.48 -17.43 1.51
C ALA A 119 11.20 -17.38 0.15
N TYR A 120 10.48 -17.57 -0.94
CA TYR A 120 11.05 -17.48 -2.28
C TYR A 120 11.46 -16.03 -2.63
N ALA A 121 10.67 -15.03 -2.21
CA ALA A 121 11.04 -13.64 -2.37
C ALA A 121 12.36 -13.31 -1.65
N TYR A 122 12.61 -13.87 -0.46
CA TYR A 122 13.89 -13.72 0.24
C TYR A 122 15.07 -14.24 -0.59
N GLU A 123 14.96 -15.46 -1.15
CA GLU A 123 16.02 -16.03 -1.99
C GLU A 123 16.35 -15.12 -3.19
N LEU A 124 15.31 -14.53 -3.79
CA LEU A 124 15.48 -13.61 -4.92
C LEU A 124 16.13 -12.28 -4.51
N TYR A 125 15.75 -11.69 -3.35
CA TYR A 125 16.41 -10.49 -2.84
C TYR A 125 17.86 -10.76 -2.45
N ASP A 126 18.16 -11.91 -1.88
CA ASP A 126 19.53 -12.30 -1.55
C ASP A 126 20.35 -12.46 -2.84
N ALA A 127 19.80 -13.06 -3.89
CA ALA A 127 20.45 -13.11 -5.20
C ALA A 127 20.73 -11.72 -5.77
N VAL A 128 19.78 -10.76 -5.63
CA VAL A 128 20.01 -9.37 -6.00
C VAL A 128 21.20 -8.79 -5.26
N LEU A 129 21.27 -8.95 -3.93
CA LEU A 129 22.32 -8.39 -3.09
C LEU A 129 23.67 -9.09 -3.28
N GLU A 130 23.69 -10.37 -3.68
CA GLU A 130 24.92 -11.07 -4.08
C GLU A 130 25.47 -10.56 -5.42
N LEU A 131 24.60 -10.31 -6.39
CA LEU A 131 24.98 -9.80 -7.71
C LEU A 131 25.34 -8.32 -7.68
N GLU A 132 24.64 -7.53 -6.87
CA GLU A 132 24.74 -6.08 -6.75
C GLU A 132 24.56 -5.64 -5.28
N PRO A 133 25.63 -5.71 -4.45
CA PRO A 133 25.57 -5.41 -3.02
C PRO A 133 25.04 -4.01 -2.67
N GLU A 134 25.23 -3.05 -3.57
CA GLU A 134 24.81 -1.65 -3.42
C GLU A 134 23.50 -1.35 -4.17
N HIS A 135 22.72 -2.37 -4.52
CA HIS A 135 21.41 -2.16 -5.18
C HIS A 135 20.50 -1.27 -4.32
N GLU A 136 20.08 -0.15 -4.88
CA GLU A 136 19.47 0.96 -4.15
C GLU A 136 18.26 0.55 -3.30
N TYR A 137 17.40 -0.31 -3.84
CA TYR A 137 16.11 -0.65 -3.21
C TYR A 137 16.00 -2.10 -2.72
N ALA A 138 17.02 -2.95 -2.91
CA ALA A 138 16.89 -4.36 -2.55
C ALA A 138 16.69 -4.55 -1.05
N ARG A 139 17.39 -3.80 -0.21
CA ARG A 139 17.22 -3.83 1.26
C ARG A 139 15.86 -3.32 1.69
N LEU A 140 15.38 -2.22 1.09
CA LEU A 140 14.02 -1.72 1.34
C LEU A 140 12.99 -2.80 1.07
N SER A 141 13.03 -3.38 -0.13
CA SER A 141 12.03 -4.37 -0.56
C SER A 141 12.14 -5.68 0.21
N ARG A 142 13.35 -6.11 0.61
CA ARG A 142 13.53 -7.26 1.50
C ARG A 142 12.98 -6.98 2.91
N GLY A 143 13.17 -5.77 3.43
CA GLY A 143 12.57 -5.33 4.68
C GLY A 143 11.03 -5.29 4.61
N ILE A 144 10.45 -4.87 3.49
CA ILE A 144 9.00 -4.93 3.25
C ILE A 144 8.52 -6.40 3.19
N ASN A 145 9.27 -7.29 2.54
CA ASN A 145 8.98 -8.72 2.54
C ASN A 145 8.96 -9.29 3.96
N ALA A 146 9.97 -8.95 4.79
CA ALA A 146 10.04 -9.35 6.19
C ALA A 146 8.87 -8.81 7.02
N TYR A 147 8.42 -7.58 6.75
CA TYR A 147 7.25 -6.98 7.38
C TYR A 147 5.98 -7.80 7.09
N TYR A 148 5.74 -8.19 5.84
CA TYR A 148 4.57 -8.96 5.45
C TYR A 148 4.64 -10.43 5.91
N ASP A 149 5.82 -11.01 5.98
CA ASP A 149 6.08 -12.34 6.55
C ASP A 149 5.88 -12.39 8.08
N GLY A 150 5.82 -11.24 8.76
CA GLY A 150 5.75 -11.15 10.22
C GLY A 150 7.11 -11.25 10.92
N SER A 151 8.20 -11.28 10.17
CA SER A 151 9.59 -11.28 10.66
C SER A 151 10.03 -9.86 11.05
N ILE A 152 9.29 -9.22 11.97
CA ILE A 152 9.33 -7.78 12.25
C ILE A 152 10.73 -7.28 12.62
N LYS A 153 11.50 -8.08 13.37
CA LYS A 153 12.88 -7.68 13.74
C LYS A 153 13.79 -7.53 12.51
N TYR A 154 13.71 -8.49 11.57
CA TYR A 154 14.46 -8.41 10.31
C TYR A 154 13.96 -7.26 9.43
N ALA A 155 12.65 -7.00 9.43
CA ALA A 155 12.07 -5.86 8.74
C ALA A 155 12.66 -4.54 9.26
N ILE A 156 12.68 -4.34 10.58
CA ILE A 156 13.26 -3.13 11.21
C ILE A 156 14.74 -3.00 10.87
N ASP A 157 15.51 -4.07 10.94
CA ASP A 157 16.96 -4.04 10.66
C ASP A 157 17.25 -3.60 9.21
N ASP A 158 16.59 -4.20 8.21
CA ASP A 158 16.77 -3.84 6.80
C ASP A 158 16.25 -2.42 6.49
N LEU A 159 15.05 -2.07 6.98
CA LEU A 159 14.43 -0.77 6.75
C LEU A 159 15.17 0.37 7.44
N HIS A 160 15.68 0.14 8.65
CA HIS A 160 16.50 1.11 9.35
C HIS A 160 17.83 1.34 8.65
N GLY A 161 18.52 0.26 8.24
CA GLY A 161 19.75 0.38 7.46
C GLY A 161 19.54 1.15 6.15
N HIS A 162 18.42 0.89 5.46
CA HIS A 162 18.07 1.62 4.24
C HIS A 162 17.73 3.09 4.50
N MET A 163 16.98 3.39 5.57
CA MET A 163 16.64 4.76 5.96
C MET A 163 17.89 5.59 6.27
N GLN A 164 18.90 5.01 6.91
CA GLN A 164 20.14 5.72 7.23
C GLN A 164 20.97 6.16 6.01
N LEU A 165 20.79 5.51 4.86
CA LEU A 165 21.46 5.94 3.63
C LEU A 165 20.98 7.32 3.16
N GLN A 166 19.72 7.65 3.41
CA GLN A 166 19.13 8.94 3.03
C GLN A 166 18.02 9.35 4.02
N PRO A 167 18.38 9.87 5.21
CA PRO A 167 17.40 10.17 6.26
C PRO A 167 16.37 11.25 5.90
N GLY A 168 16.66 12.05 4.87
CA GLY A 168 15.74 13.07 4.34
C GLY A 168 14.64 12.54 3.43
N ASP A 169 14.69 11.24 3.07
CA ASP A 169 13.66 10.58 2.27
C ASP A 169 12.48 10.13 3.17
N PRO A 170 11.28 10.70 2.99
CA PRO A 170 10.12 10.37 3.82
C PRO A 170 9.62 8.94 3.65
N TYR A 171 9.76 8.34 2.45
CA TYR A 171 9.24 7.00 2.17
C TYR A 171 10.05 5.91 2.87
N ARG A 172 11.37 6.09 3.00
CA ARG A 172 12.23 5.24 3.82
C ARG A 172 11.81 5.29 5.30
N THR A 173 11.45 6.48 5.76
CA THR A 173 10.93 6.68 7.13
C THR A 173 9.54 6.07 7.33
N LEU A 174 8.65 6.18 6.35
CA LEU A 174 7.30 5.63 6.41
C LEU A 174 7.31 4.10 6.51
N TRP A 175 8.07 3.40 5.67
CA TRP A 175 8.17 1.93 5.73
C TRP A 175 8.80 1.44 7.03
N LEU A 176 9.85 2.11 7.52
CA LEU A 176 10.43 1.81 8.83
C LEU A 176 9.39 1.98 9.96
N TYR A 177 8.62 3.08 9.93
CA TYR A 177 7.57 3.32 10.90
C TYR A 177 6.51 2.21 10.90
N LEU A 178 6.07 1.73 9.74
CA LEU A 178 5.10 0.64 9.66
C LEU A 178 5.61 -0.65 10.32
N ALA A 179 6.90 -0.96 10.18
CA ALA A 179 7.49 -2.12 10.84
C ALA A 179 7.69 -1.90 12.36
N GLU A 180 8.12 -0.70 12.77
CA GLU A 180 8.30 -0.35 14.18
C GLU A 180 6.98 -0.38 14.97
N VAL A 181 5.86 0.03 14.34
CA VAL A 181 4.52 0.01 14.97
C VAL A 181 4.09 -1.40 15.35
N GLU A 182 4.41 -2.40 14.55
CA GLU A 182 4.11 -3.80 14.86
C GLU A 182 4.93 -4.33 16.05
N HIS A 183 6.05 -3.68 16.37
CA HIS A 183 6.89 -4.03 17.51
C HIS A 183 6.49 -3.27 18.78
N ASP A 184 6.41 -1.93 18.70
CA ASP A 184 6.03 -1.03 19.79
C ASP A 184 5.43 0.25 19.21
N ALA A 185 4.11 0.37 19.26
CA ALA A 185 3.37 1.47 18.64
C ALA A 185 3.67 2.85 19.27
N GLU A 186 3.91 2.90 20.59
CA GLU A 186 4.20 4.16 21.29
C GLU A 186 5.61 4.65 20.96
N ALA A 187 6.59 3.77 21.06
CA ALA A 187 7.98 4.08 20.70
C ALA A 187 8.12 4.45 19.22
N ALA A 188 7.43 3.73 18.32
CA ALA A 188 7.43 4.01 16.88
C ALA A 188 6.87 5.40 16.56
N ARG A 189 5.76 5.78 17.19
CA ARG A 189 5.16 7.11 17.01
C ARG A 189 6.10 8.23 17.48
N LEU A 190 6.76 8.04 18.61
CA LEU A 190 7.75 8.99 19.13
C LEU A 190 8.95 9.10 18.17
N ALA A 191 9.48 7.99 17.69
CA ALA A 191 10.58 7.94 16.73
C ALA A 191 10.21 8.62 15.40
N LEU A 192 8.98 8.40 14.90
CA LEU A 192 8.47 9.06 13.69
C LEU A 192 8.43 10.59 13.87
N ALA A 193 7.93 11.07 15.02
CA ALA A 193 7.89 12.50 15.32
C ALA A 193 9.30 13.12 15.43
N GLN A 194 10.26 12.40 16.02
CA GLN A 194 11.65 12.83 16.08
C GLN A 194 12.29 12.93 14.69
N ARG A 195 12.09 11.91 13.82
CA ARG A 195 12.58 11.93 12.44
C ARG A 195 11.97 13.08 11.64
N ARG A 196 10.66 13.34 11.84
CA ARG A 196 9.98 14.49 11.21
C ARG A 196 10.64 15.81 11.57
N VAL A 197 11.00 16.02 12.85
CA VAL A 197 11.67 17.24 13.32
C VAL A 197 13.13 17.34 12.81
N GLN A 198 13.85 16.21 12.79
CA GLN A 198 15.28 16.20 12.46
C GLN A 198 15.54 16.28 10.95
N HIS A 199 14.71 15.66 10.13
CA HIS A 199 14.95 15.42 8.71
C HIS A 199 13.86 15.95 7.79
N GLY A 200 12.72 16.39 8.37
CA GLY A 200 11.57 16.85 7.60
C GLY A 200 11.87 18.06 6.73
N ASN A 201 11.26 18.06 5.55
CA ASN A 201 11.33 19.14 4.57
C ASN A 201 9.96 19.29 3.86
N GLU A 202 9.89 20.00 2.73
CA GLU A 202 8.66 20.27 1.98
C GLU A 202 8.25 19.13 1.05
N ALA A 203 9.02 18.02 0.97
CA ALA A 203 8.67 16.89 0.12
C ALA A 203 7.33 16.28 0.55
N TRP A 204 6.60 15.77 -0.43
CA TRP A 204 5.23 15.27 -0.26
C TRP A 204 5.10 14.22 0.85
N GLY A 205 5.93 13.21 0.87
CA GLY A 205 5.84 12.14 1.87
C GLY A 205 5.94 12.62 3.31
N TRP A 206 6.58 13.76 3.59
CA TRP A 206 6.57 14.37 4.93
C TRP A 206 5.20 14.91 5.31
N LYS A 207 4.38 15.31 4.36
CA LYS A 207 2.97 15.69 4.61
C LYS A 207 2.12 14.47 4.99
N LEU A 208 2.42 13.30 4.43
CA LEU A 208 1.82 12.02 4.83
C LEU A 208 2.20 11.66 6.28
N ILE A 209 3.46 11.91 6.67
CA ILE A 209 3.91 11.73 8.05
C ILE A 209 3.18 12.70 9.00
N ASP A 210 2.98 13.95 8.62
CA ASP A 210 2.18 14.91 9.39
C ASP A 210 0.72 14.44 9.57
N LEU A 211 0.15 13.79 8.56
CA LEU A 211 -1.17 13.17 8.63
C LEU A 211 -1.18 12.01 9.64
N LEU A 212 -0.23 11.06 9.54
CA LEU A 212 -0.11 9.92 10.45
C LEU A 212 0.15 10.33 11.91
N LEU A 213 0.89 11.41 12.12
CA LEU A 213 1.14 11.99 13.45
C LEU A 213 -0.09 12.74 14.00
N GLY A 214 -1.10 13.03 13.18
CA GLY A 214 -2.27 13.81 13.55
C GLY A 214 -1.99 15.32 13.67
N VAL A 215 -0.90 15.80 13.09
CA VAL A 215 -0.58 17.25 12.98
C VAL A 215 -1.62 17.96 12.12
N VAL A 216 -2.15 17.27 11.14
CA VAL A 216 -3.26 17.71 10.28
C VAL A 216 -4.38 16.67 10.31
N SER A 217 -5.64 17.10 10.40
CA SER A 217 -6.76 16.16 10.33
C SER A 217 -6.95 15.63 8.90
N GLU A 218 -7.43 14.40 8.79
CA GLU A 218 -7.76 13.74 7.53
C GLU A 218 -8.60 14.65 6.60
N GLN A 219 -9.69 15.23 7.12
CA GLN A 219 -10.56 16.13 6.36
C GLN A 219 -9.80 17.36 5.83
N THR A 220 -8.98 17.99 6.68
CA THR A 220 -8.18 19.15 6.27
C THR A 220 -7.15 18.78 5.22
N PHE A 221 -6.53 17.60 5.37
CA PHE A 221 -5.53 17.09 4.44
C PHE A 221 -6.14 16.84 3.06
N LEU A 222 -7.24 16.10 2.98
CA LEU A 222 -7.94 15.80 1.72
C LEU A 222 -8.49 17.05 1.05
N THR A 223 -9.04 18.01 1.83
CA THR A 223 -9.52 19.30 1.28
C THR A 223 -8.38 20.11 0.66
N LYS A 224 -7.21 20.16 1.32
CA LYS A 224 -6.05 20.86 0.76
C LYS A 224 -5.51 20.17 -0.48
N LEU A 225 -5.45 18.84 -0.48
CA LEU A 225 -4.99 18.08 -1.63
C LEU A 225 -5.88 18.27 -2.87
N ALA A 226 -7.19 18.37 -2.67
CA ALA A 226 -8.16 18.57 -3.75
C ALA A 226 -7.99 19.91 -4.52
N VAL A 227 -7.37 20.90 -3.90
CA VAL A 227 -7.21 22.27 -4.46
C VAL A 227 -5.75 22.68 -4.63
N GLN A 228 -4.81 21.78 -4.37
CA GLN A 228 -3.38 22.06 -4.47
C GLN A 228 -2.93 22.06 -5.94
N ASP A 229 -2.19 23.08 -6.35
CA ASP A 229 -1.41 23.01 -7.59
C ASP A 229 -0.26 22.02 -7.40
N LEU A 230 -0.22 21.00 -8.24
CA LEU A 230 0.81 19.98 -8.24
C LEU A 230 1.95 20.38 -9.19
N ALA A 231 3.16 19.87 -8.94
CA ALA A 231 4.26 20.01 -9.88
C ALA A 231 3.91 19.34 -11.22
N GLU A 232 4.57 19.73 -12.31
CA GLU A 232 4.26 19.24 -13.67
C GLU A 232 4.41 17.71 -13.82
N ASP A 233 5.29 17.10 -13.02
CA ASP A 233 5.57 15.67 -13.00
C ASP A 233 4.73 14.89 -11.97
N GLU A 234 3.89 15.57 -11.20
CA GLU A 234 3.05 14.98 -10.17
C GLU A 234 1.58 15.00 -10.57
N THR A 235 0.88 13.91 -10.30
CA THR A 235 -0.55 13.81 -10.57
C THR A 235 -1.35 13.65 -9.28
N LEU A 236 -2.59 14.17 -9.29
CA LEU A 236 -3.49 13.98 -8.15
C LEU A 236 -3.78 12.51 -7.88
N VAL A 237 -3.85 11.69 -8.93
CA VAL A 237 -4.12 10.24 -8.77
C VAL A 237 -2.98 9.52 -8.05
N GLU A 238 -1.72 9.89 -8.31
CA GLU A 238 -0.55 9.35 -7.59
C GLU A 238 -0.58 9.75 -6.12
N ARG A 239 -0.79 11.04 -5.84
CA ARG A 239 -0.95 11.54 -4.45
C ARG A 239 -2.08 10.85 -3.70
N MET A 240 -3.19 10.57 -4.38
CA MET A 240 -4.32 9.87 -3.78
C MET A 240 -4.03 8.39 -3.55
N CYS A 241 -3.26 7.72 -4.42
CA CYS A 241 -2.80 6.36 -4.19
C CYS A 241 -2.09 6.23 -2.85
N GLU A 242 -1.05 7.05 -2.65
CA GLU A 242 -0.27 7.08 -1.42
C GLU A 242 -1.14 7.47 -0.20
N THR A 243 -1.92 8.54 -0.34
CA THR A 243 -2.80 9.03 0.75
C THR A 243 -3.74 7.94 1.23
N TYR A 244 -4.41 7.25 0.32
CA TYR A 244 -5.35 6.18 0.68
C TYR A 244 -4.65 4.97 1.28
N PHE A 245 -3.47 4.61 0.78
CA PHE A 245 -2.70 3.53 1.40
C PHE A 245 -2.37 3.85 2.86
N TYR A 246 -1.79 5.01 3.15
CA TYR A 246 -1.41 5.38 4.51
C TYR A 246 -2.61 5.68 5.43
N LEU A 247 -3.72 6.21 4.92
CA LEU A 247 -4.98 6.28 5.67
C LEU A 247 -5.52 4.89 5.99
N GLY A 248 -5.46 3.95 5.06
CA GLY A 248 -5.80 2.56 5.30
C GLY A 248 -4.98 1.95 6.43
N LYS A 249 -3.66 2.16 6.42
CA LYS A 249 -2.76 1.74 7.51
C LYS A 249 -3.11 2.38 8.84
N GLN A 250 -3.39 3.67 8.85
CA GLN A 250 -3.82 4.36 10.07
C GLN A 250 -5.11 3.78 10.63
N LYS A 251 -6.11 3.50 9.77
CA LYS A 251 -7.39 2.89 10.21
C LYS A 251 -7.22 1.48 10.75
N GLN A 252 -6.30 0.68 10.17
CA GLN A 252 -5.95 -0.63 10.76
C GLN A 252 -5.40 -0.48 12.17
N LEU A 253 -4.49 0.46 12.42
CA LEU A 253 -3.91 0.73 13.73
C LEU A 253 -4.96 1.25 14.74
N GLU A 254 -5.98 1.96 14.26
CA GLU A 254 -7.12 2.42 15.06
C GLU A 254 -8.16 1.31 15.32
N GLY A 255 -8.02 0.12 14.71
CA GLY A 255 -8.98 -0.97 14.77
C GLY A 255 -10.24 -0.76 13.92
N ASP A 256 -10.28 0.28 13.08
CA ASP A 256 -11.39 0.53 12.16
C ASP A 256 -11.13 -0.18 10.82
N PHE A 257 -11.24 -1.52 10.83
CA PHE A 257 -10.97 -2.36 9.66
C PHE A 257 -11.95 -2.11 8.50
N LYS A 258 -13.16 -1.65 8.77
CA LYS A 258 -14.12 -1.30 7.71
C LYS A 258 -13.64 -0.07 6.92
N ALA A 259 -13.23 0.98 7.63
CA ALA A 259 -12.66 2.17 7.00
C ALA A 259 -11.35 1.83 6.27
N ALA A 260 -10.48 1.03 6.88
CA ALA A 260 -9.23 0.56 6.27
C ALA A 260 -9.48 -0.13 4.93
N ALA A 261 -10.44 -1.07 4.86
CA ALA A 261 -10.78 -1.76 3.63
C ALA A 261 -11.28 -0.81 2.52
N VAL A 262 -12.02 0.25 2.88
CA VAL A 262 -12.44 1.27 1.92
C VAL A 262 -11.22 1.99 1.34
N TYR A 263 -10.30 2.44 2.19
CA TYR A 263 -9.12 3.17 1.74
C TYR A 263 -8.19 2.33 0.87
N PHE A 264 -7.95 1.06 1.21
CA PHE A 264 -7.12 0.18 0.35
C PHE A 264 -7.78 -0.07 -1.01
N ARG A 265 -9.10 -0.26 -1.08
CA ARG A 265 -9.81 -0.34 -2.37
C ARG A 265 -9.67 0.96 -3.17
N MET A 266 -9.71 2.12 -2.52
CA MET A 266 -9.51 3.41 -3.19
C MET A 266 -8.07 3.55 -3.72
N ALA A 267 -7.05 3.12 -2.97
CA ALA A 267 -5.67 3.08 -3.43
C ALA A 267 -5.51 2.19 -4.68
N MET A 268 -6.10 0.98 -4.65
CA MET A 268 -6.08 0.05 -5.80
C MET A 268 -6.80 0.63 -7.02
N ASN A 269 -7.90 1.35 -6.82
CA ASN A 269 -8.68 1.93 -7.91
C ASN A 269 -7.97 3.08 -8.64
N THR A 270 -6.83 3.56 -8.15
CA THR A 270 -6.04 4.58 -8.83
C THR A 270 -5.32 4.07 -10.08
N ASN A 271 -5.10 2.76 -10.20
CA ASN A 271 -4.32 2.10 -11.27
C ASN A 271 -2.86 2.59 -11.40
N VAL A 272 -2.28 3.12 -10.32
CA VAL A 272 -0.87 3.54 -10.29
C VAL A 272 0.02 2.32 -10.02
N HIS A 273 0.06 1.37 -10.95
CA HIS A 273 0.62 0.02 -10.79
C HIS A 273 2.10 -0.01 -10.38
N LEU A 274 2.87 1.03 -10.71
CA LEU A 274 4.29 1.12 -10.38
C LEU A 274 4.56 1.53 -8.93
N PHE A 275 3.56 2.05 -8.21
CA PHE A 275 3.72 2.48 -6.83
C PHE A 275 3.67 1.28 -5.87
N VAL A 276 4.53 1.32 -4.89
CA VAL A 276 4.61 0.31 -3.81
C VAL A 276 3.28 0.28 -3.04
N GLU A 277 2.70 1.44 -2.78
CA GLU A 277 1.43 1.61 -2.11
C GLU A 277 0.27 0.97 -2.89
N HIS A 278 0.22 1.15 -4.21
CA HIS A 278 -0.78 0.49 -5.04
C HIS A 278 -0.65 -1.03 -4.98
N ARG A 279 0.58 -1.52 -5.11
CA ARG A 279 0.87 -2.96 -5.12
C ARG A 279 0.49 -3.63 -3.81
N PHE A 280 0.89 -3.05 -2.70
CA PHE A 280 0.63 -3.61 -1.38
C PHE A 280 -0.74 -3.27 -0.80
N ALA A 281 -1.51 -2.35 -1.41
CA ALA A 281 -2.90 -2.11 -1.02
C ALA A 281 -3.77 -3.37 -1.12
N ASN A 282 -3.50 -4.27 -2.08
CA ASN A 282 -4.20 -5.55 -2.18
C ASN A 282 -3.86 -6.48 -1.00
N VAL A 283 -2.57 -6.58 -0.65
CA VAL A 283 -2.11 -7.40 0.48
C VAL A 283 -2.71 -6.89 1.80
N GLU A 284 -2.73 -5.58 1.98
CA GLU A 284 -3.33 -4.95 3.16
C GLU A 284 -4.86 -5.10 3.19
N LEU A 285 -5.52 -5.07 2.04
CA LEU A 285 -6.96 -5.35 1.96
C LEU A 285 -7.27 -6.78 2.40
N GLU A 286 -6.53 -7.77 1.92
CA GLU A 286 -6.70 -9.17 2.31
C GLU A 286 -6.46 -9.37 3.82
N ARG A 287 -5.42 -8.77 4.40
CA ARG A 287 -5.16 -8.78 5.85
C ARG A 287 -6.31 -8.14 6.64
N THR A 288 -6.83 -7.03 6.13
CA THR A 288 -7.96 -6.31 6.74
C THR A 288 -9.25 -7.14 6.71
N GLU A 289 -9.55 -7.79 5.59
CA GLU A 289 -10.73 -8.65 5.44
C GLU A 289 -10.64 -9.89 6.34
N GLN A 290 -9.44 -10.45 6.51
CA GLN A 290 -9.21 -11.54 7.48
C GLN A 290 -9.43 -11.09 8.93
N ALA A 291 -9.04 -9.85 9.29
CA ALA A 291 -9.29 -9.30 10.61
C ALA A 291 -10.79 -9.10 10.86
N LEU A 292 -11.53 -8.55 9.88
CA LEU A 292 -13.00 -8.41 9.93
C LEU A 292 -13.72 -9.75 10.09
N ALA A 293 -13.25 -10.80 9.39
CA ALA A 293 -13.84 -12.13 9.52
C ALA A 293 -13.66 -12.68 10.94
N ARG A 294 -12.49 -12.53 11.54
CA ARG A 294 -12.22 -12.95 12.93
C ARG A 294 -13.08 -12.22 13.95
N GLU A 295 -13.32 -10.91 13.76
CA GLU A 295 -14.23 -10.15 14.64
C GLU A 295 -15.67 -10.64 14.54
N SER A 296 -16.13 -11.03 13.35
CA SER A 296 -17.48 -11.55 13.15
C SER A 296 -17.70 -12.91 13.78
N ASP A 297 -16.68 -13.77 13.85
CA ASP A 297 -16.75 -15.10 14.45
C ASP A 297 -16.70 -15.08 15.98
N THR A 298 -16.27 -13.95 16.57
CA THR A 298 -16.15 -13.77 18.03
C THR A 298 -17.35 -13.04 18.65
N ASN A 299 -18.27 -12.48 17.87
CA ASN A 299 -19.49 -11.80 18.29
C ASN A 299 -20.73 -12.64 18.04
#